data_1fa3b4e00a97fe244045aa0bdb506a7e
#
_entry.id   1fa3b4e00a97fe244045aa0bdb506a7e
#
_cell.length_a   1.000
_cell.length_b   1.000
_cell.length_c   1.000
_cell.angle_alpha   90.00
_cell.angle_beta   90.00
_cell.angle_gamma   90.00
#
_symmetry.space_group_name_H-M   'P 1'
#
loop_
_entity.id
_entity.type
_entity.pdbx_description
1 polymer ?
#
loop_
_entity_poly.entity_id
_entity_poly.type
_entity_poly.pdbx_seq_one_letter_code
_entity_poly.pdbx_strand_id
1 'polypeptide(L)'
;MLKACPRPNAEQKRTVRRLVLIACIAALALSACEREPEAPPMRVKRVFHLNPYEKDFGYSQAVLIDKTLYISGSVAADQNGRLVAAGDMAGQMRAAYSNIRRTLAAHGADFEEIVKETIYTTDMDALLKASDLRFEFYDKERLPTTSWVQVQRLVDPGFLVQIEVVAELP
;
A
#
# COMPACT_ATOMS: atom_id res chain seq x y z
N MET A 1 -85.18 1.88 4.56
CA MET A 1 -84.78 2.05 5.92
C MET A 1 -83.27 1.74 6.03
N LEU A 2 -82.44 2.75 6.09
CA LEU A 2 -81.03 2.63 6.24
C LEU A 2 -80.69 2.52 7.77
N LYS A 3 -80.20 1.38 8.20
CA LYS A 3 -79.74 1.20 9.61
C LYS A 3 -78.49 2.05 9.83
N ALA A 4 -78.56 2.97 10.76
CA ALA A 4 -77.39 3.77 11.16
C ALA A 4 -76.31 2.87 11.78
N CYS A 5 -75.07 3.00 11.26
CA CYS A 5 -73.91 2.30 11.79
C CYS A 5 -73.55 2.84 13.20
N PRO A 6 -73.41 1.98 14.23
CA PRO A 6 -73.12 2.43 15.58
C PRO A 6 -71.74 3.12 15.63
N ARG A 7 -71.69 4.27 16.28
CA ARG A 7 -70.45 5.00 16.53
C ARG A 7 -69.58 4.25 17.54
N PRO A 8 -68.28 4.07 17.28
CA PRO A 8 -67.39 3.36 18.19
C PRO A 8 -67.28 4.09 19.55
N ASN A 9 -67.34 3.36 20.63
CA ASN A 9 -67.22 3.90 21.99
C ASN A 9 -65.75 4.28 22.34
N ALA A 10 -65.54 4.98 23.46
CA ALA A 10 -64.24 5.52 23.82
C ALA A 10 -63.17 4.41 24.02
N GLU A 11 -63.56 3.24 24.40
CA GLU A 11 -62.69 2.09 24.63
C GLU A 11 -62.22 1.46 23.31
N GLN A 12 -63.12 1.31 22.37
CA GLN A 12 -62.78 0.88 21.01
C GLN A 12 -61.80 1.84 20.31
N LYS A 13 -61.97 3.16 20.49
CA LYS A 13 -61.04 4.16 19.96
C LYS A 13 -59.64 4.06 20.57
N ARG A 14 -59.53 3.72 21.89
CA ARG A 14 -58.26 3.52 22.58
C ARG A 14 -57.55 2.26 22.08
N THR A 15 -58.31 1.18 21.88
CA THR A 15 -57.77 -0.11 21.41
C THR A 15 -57.25 0.02 19.97
N VAL A 16 -58.00 0.66 19.06
CA VAL A 16 -57.58 0.91 17.69
C VAL A 16 -56.34 1.80 17.63
N ARG A 17 -56.27 2.88 18.44
CA ARG A 17 -55.06 3.73 18.51
C ARG A 17 -53.81 2.95 19.00
N ARG A 18 -53.96 2.07 19.99
CA ARG A 18 -52.84 1.23 20.47
C ARG A 18 -52.38 0.24 19.40
N LEU A 19 -53.29 -0.40 18.68
CA LEU A 19 -52.97 -1.34 17.62
C LEU A 19 -52.27 -0.63 16.42
N VAL A 20 -52.73 0.57 16.04
CA VAL A 20 -52.11 1.37 14.99
C VAL A 20 -50.69 1.81 15.41
N LEU A 21 -50.50 2.22 16.68
CA LEU A 21 -49.16 2.61 17.19
C LEU A 21 -48.20 1.44 17.18
N ILE A 22 -48.62 0.25 17.60
CA ILE A 22 -47.81 -0.97 17.59
C ILE A 22 -47.47 -1.39 16.13
N ALA A 23 -48.43 -1.30 15.23
CA ALA A 23 -48.18 -1.59 13.81
C ALA A 23 -47.22 -0.59 13.16
N CYS A 24 -47.26 0.70 13.52
CA CYS A 24 -46.31 1.70 13.03
C CYS A 24 -44.91 1.48 13.60
N ILE A 25 -44.77 1.09 14.88
CA ILE A 25 -43.47 0.78 15.49
C ILE A 25 -42.89 -0.50 14.89
N ALA A 26 -43.69 -1.52 14.63
CA ALA A 26 -43.26 -2.74 13.94
C ALA A 26 -42.82 -2.47 12.46
N ALA A 27 -43.54 -1.60 11.77
CA ALA A 27 -43.17 -1.19 10.39
C ALA A 27 -41.85 -0.40 10.35
N LEU A 28 -41.59 0.47 11.37
CA LEU A 28 -40.32 1.20 11.49
C LEU A 28 -39.14 0.28 11.86
N ALA A 29 -39.38 -0.76 12.64
CA ALA A 29 -38.36 -1.74 12.98
C ALA A 29 -37.99 -2.66 11.82
N LEU A 30 -38.93 -2.93 10.89
CA LEU A 30 -38.67 -3.70 9.67
C LEU A 30 -37.99 -2.86 8.57
N SER A 31 -38.02 -1.53 8.65
CA SER A 31 -37.31 -0.63 7.72
C SER A 31 -35.85 -0.40 8.09
N ALA A 32 -35.40 -0.87 9.27
CA ALA A 32 -34.00 -1.02 9.64
C ALA A 32 -33.41 -2.27 8.96
N CYS A 33 -33.90 -2.58 7.72
CA CYS A 33 -33.35 -3.63 6.91
C CYS A 33 -31.90 -3.26 6.61
N GLU A 34 -31.00 -4.05 7.17
CA GLU A 34 -29.59 -4.12 6.97
C GLU A 34 -29.22 -3.67 5.55
N ARG A 35 -28.66 -2.46 5.45
CA ARG A 35 -27.79 -2.19 4.31
C ARG A 35 -26.63 -3.16 4.46
N GLU A 36 -26.65 -4.20 3.66
CA GLU A 36 -25.49 -5.05 3.46
C GLU A 36 -24.29 -4.12 3.25
N PRO A 37 -23.21 -4.24 4.03
CA PRO A 37 -22.07 -3.35 3.86
C PRO A 37 -21.63 -3.47 2.40
N GLU A 38 -21.67 -2.36 1.67
CA GLU A 38 -21.24 -2.29 0.29
C GLU A 38 -19.81 -2.83 0.24
N ALA A 39 -19.59 -3.90 -0.53
CA ALA A 39 -18.28 -4.52 -0.65
C ALA A 39 -17.26 -3.42 -1.01
N PRO A 40 -16.11 -3.33 -0.30
CA PRO A 40 -15.14 -2.29 -0.59
C PRO A 40 -14.78 -2.35 -2.08
N PRO A 41 -14.64 -1.21 -2.76
CA PRO A 41 -14.31 -1.17 -4.17
C PRO A 41 -13.05 -2.00 -4.43
N MET A 42 -13.10 -2.83 -5.47
CA MET A 42 -11.99 -3.71 -5.83
C MET A 42 -10.75 -2.85 -6.15
N ARG A 43 -9.69 -2.98 -5.34
CA ARG A 43 -8.45 -2.22 -5.53
C ARG A 43 -7.78 -2.64 -6.83
N VAL A 44 -7.50 -1.67 -7.69
CA VAL A 44 -6.81 -1.93 -8.96
C VAL A 44 -5.31 -2.03 -8.70
N LYS A 45 -4.76 -3.23 -8.91
CA LYS A 45 -3.32 -3.47 -8.88
C LYS A 45 -2.72 -3.09 -10.24
N ARG A 46 -1.81 -2.11 -10.27
CA ARG A 46 -1.03 -1.75 -11.46
C ARG A 46 0.42 -2.20 -11.27
N VAL A 47 0.90 -3.05 -12.17
CA VAL A 47 2.28 -3.57 -12.17
C VAL A 47 3.16 -2.78 -13.12
N PHE A 48 4.43 -2.58 -12.73
CA PHE A 48 5.43 -1.86 -13.49
C PHE A 48 6.73 -2.66 -13.56
N HIS A 49 7.34 -2.65 -14.74
CA HIS A 49 8.67 -3.21 -14.99
C HIS A 49 9.58 -2.09 -15.45
N LEU A 50 10.70 -1.93 -14.77
CA LEU A 50 11.72 -0.94 -15.11
C LEU A 50 12.59 -1.44 -16.28
N ASN A 51 12.86 -2.76 -16.30
CA ASN A 51 13.70 -3.41 -17.27
C ASN A 51 13.04 -4.72 -17.79
N PRO A 52 13.27 -5.12 -19.04
CA PRO A 52 12.65 -6.31 -19.64
C PRO A 52 12.95 -7.61 -18.89
N TYR A 53 14.17 -7.79 -18.38
CA TYR A 53 14.61 -9.02 -17.70
C TYR A 53 13.80 -9.37 -16.45
N GLU A 54 13.16 -8.39 -15.83
CA GLU A 54 12.37 -8.59 -14.61
C GLU A 54 11.23 -9.60 -14.81
N LYS A 55 10.62 -9.60 -16.00
CA LYS A 55 9.59 -10.57 -16.39
C LYS A 55 10.15 -11.99 -16.49
N ASP A 56 11.36 -12.12 -17.03
CA ASP A 56 12.01 -13.43 -17.18
C ASP A 56 12.40 -14.00 -15.82
N PHE A 57 12.74 -13.13 -14.85
CA PHE A 57 12.98 -13.49 -13.46
C PHE A 57 11.70 -13.65 -12.62
N GLY A 58 10.52 -13.35 -13.19
CA GLY A 58 9.23 -13.60 -12.55
C GLY A 58 8.83 -12.59 -11.48
N TYR A 59 9.32 -11.33 -11.55
CA TYR A 59 8.92 -10.27 -10.61
C TYR A 59 8.57 -8.96 -11.33
N SER A 60 7.88 -8.06 -10.61
CA SER A 60 7.62 -6.69 -11.04
C SER A 60 8.50 -5.74 -10.26
N GLN A 61 9.12 -4.74 -10.92
CA GLN A 61 9.92 -3.74 -10.21
C GLN A 61 9.06 -2.93 -9.23
N ALA A 62 7.82 -2.62 -9.60
CA ALA A 62 6.91 -1.94 -8.69
C ALA A 62 5.46 -2.40 -8.89
N VAL A 63 4.68 -2.22 -7.82
CA VAL A 63 3.23 -2.42 -7.80
C VAL A 63 2.60 -1.19 -7.16
N LEU A 64 1.68 -0.55 -7.87
CA LEU A 64 0.88 0.55 -7.35
C LEU A 64 -0.52 0.05 -6.99
N ILE A 65 -0.96 0.31 -5.76
CA ILE A 65 -2.30 0.05 -5.25
C ILE A 65 -2.82 1.35 -4.65
N ASP A 66 -3.87 1.91 -5.23
CA ASP A 66 -4.37 3.24 -4.87
C ASP A 66 -3.26 4.30 -4.97
N LYS A 67 -2.74 4.79 -3.86
CA LYS A 67 -1.64 5.75 -3.78
C LYS A 67 -0.33 5.12 -3.28
N THR A 68 -0.36 3.87 -2.83
CA THR A 68 0.81 3.20 -2.25
C THR A 68 1.59 2.47 -3.34
N LEU A 69 2.84 2.89 -3.56
CA LEU A 69 3.78 2.28 -4.48
C LEU A 69 4.76 1.38 -3.73
N TYR A 70 4.67 0.09 -3.98
CA TYR A 70 5.61 -0.92 -3.47
C TYR A 70 6.71 -1.12 -4.51
N ILE A 71 7.97 -0.85 -4.16
CA ILE A 71 9.13 -1.06 -5.04
C ILE A 71 9.92 -2.26 -4.53
N SER A 72 10.11 -3.23 -5.41
CA SER A 72 10.88 -4.45 -5.15
C SER A 72 12.34 -4.13 -4.81
N GLY A 73 13.02 -5.09 -4.19
CA GLY A 73 14.43 -4.97 -3.82
C GLY A 73 15.31 -4.60 -5.03
N SER A 74 15.79 -3.37 -5.03
CA SER A 74 16.70 -2.83 -6.04
C SER A 74 18.13 -3.16 -5.67
N VAL A 75 18.89 -3.65 -6.63
CA VAL A 75 20.31 -4.02 -6.50
C VAL A 75 21.17 -3.22 -7.50
N ALA A 76 22.47 -3.36 -7.37
CA ALA A 76 23.44 -2.74 -8.30
C ALA A 76 23.48 -3.45 -9.64
N ALA A 77 22.40 -3.43 -10.39
CA ALA A 77 22.27 -4.01 -11.71
C ALA A 77 22.07 -2.92 -12.79
N ASP A 78 22.69 -3.15 -13.95
CA ASP A 78 22.45 -2.36 -15.16
C ASP A 78 21.09 -2.72 -15.82
N GLN A 79 20.79 -2.11 -16.97
CA GLN A 79 19.54 -2.36 -17.72
C GLN A 79 19.40 -3.80 -18.26
N ASN A 80 20.49 -4.56 -18.26
CA ASN A 80 20.53 -5.96 -18.71
C ASN A 80 20.57 -6.94 -17.50
N GLY A 81 20.43 -6.44 -16.26
CA GLY A 81 20.51 -7.22 -15.05
C GLY A 81 21.92 -7.61 -14.61
N ARG A 82 22.97 -6.99 -15.20
CA ARG A 82 24.37 -7.31 -14.89
C ARG A 82 24.84 -6.49 -13.70
N LEU A 83 25.59 -7.15 -12.82
CA LEU A 83 26.23 -6.50 -11.66
C LEU A 83 27.11 -5.33 -12.12
N VAL A 84 26.96 -4.19 -11.45
CA VAL A 84 27.87 -3.04 -11.55
C VAL A 84 28.51 -2.75 -10.20
N ALA A 85 29.63 -2.04 -10.17
CA ALA A 85 30.36 -1.69 -8.95
C ALA A 85 30.72 -2.93 -8.08
N ALA A 86 31.23 -4.00 -8.70
CA ALA A 86 31.60 -5.22 -7.98
C ALA A 86 32.61 -4.91 -6.86
N GLY A 87 32.35 -5.40 -5.64
CA GLY A 87 33.18 -5.21 -4.45
C GLY A 87 33.16 -3.80 -3.86
N ASP A 88 32.39 -2.85 -4.43
CA ASP A 88 32.26 -1.48 -3.95
C ASP A 88 30.87 -1.24 -3.34
N MET A 89 30.74 -1.27 -2.00
CA MET A 89 29.50 -1.05 -1.28
C MET A 89 28.87 0.30 -1.63
N ALA A 90 29.67 1.39 -1.65
CA ALA A 90 29.18 2.74 -1.94
C ALA A 90 28.67 2.84 -3.37
N GLY A 91 29.40 2.29 -4.34
CA GLY A 91 29.00 2.22 -5.74
C GLY A 91 27.72 1.39 -5.91
N GLN A 92 27.60 0.27 -5.23
CA GLN A 92 26.39 -0.55 -5.29
C GLN A 92 25.18 0.14 -4.65
N MET A 93 25.33 0.85 -3.53
CA MET A 93 24.26 1.65 -2.94
C MET A 93 23.78 2.73 -3.92
N ARG A 94 24.69 3.49 -4.55
CA ARG A 94 24.33 4.51 -5.56
C ARG A 94 23.55 3.92 -6.72
N ALA A 95 23.98 2.76 -7.22
CA ALA A 95 23.31 2.08 -8.32
C ALA A 95 21.90 1.62 -7.92
N ALA A 96 21.75 1.02 -6.75
CA ALA A 96 20.44 0.60 -6.21
C ALA A 96 19.48 1.80 -6.05
N TYR A 97 19.94 2.88 -5.42
CA TYR A 97 19.15 4.12 -5.28
C TYR A 97 18.83 4.78 -6.62
N SER A 98 19.75 4.73 -7.60
CA SER A 98 19.46 5.21 -8.95
C SER A 98 18.32 4.44 -9.63
N ASN A 99 18.25 3.12 -9.44
CA ASN A 99 17.17 2.28 -9.95
C ASN A 99 15.85 2.62 -9.25
N ILE A 100 15.85 2.86 -7.92
CA ILE A 100 14.68 3.32 -7.16
C ILE A 100 14.21 4.68 -7.71
N ARG A 101 15.11 5.66 -7.89
CA ARG A 101 14.79 6.98 -8.46
C ARG A 101 14.10 6.87 -9.82
N ARG A 102 14.62 6.02 -10.70
CA ARG A 102 14.00 5.79 -12.02
C ARG A 102 12.58 5.22 -11.91
N THR A 103 12.36 4.31 -10.96
CA THR A 103 11.05 3.73 -10.70
C THR A 103 10.08 4.75 -10.12
N LEU A 104 10.50 5.57 -9.15
CA LEU A 104 9.72 6.66 -8.59
C LEU A 104 9.33 7.68 -9.67
N ALA A 105 10.31 8.14 -10.44
CA ALA A 105 10.09 9.11 -11.52
C ALA A 105 9.09 8.63 -12.59
N ALA A 106 9.07 7.33 -12.90
CA ALA A 106 8.08 6.73 -13.79
C ALA A 106 6.64 6.81 -13.24
N HIS A 107 6.48 7.09 -11.93
CA HIS A 107 5.21 7.25 -11.25
C HIS A 107 4.95 8.71 -10.80
N GLY A 108 5.79 9.66 -11.23
CA GLY A 108 5.67 11.08 -10.88
C GLY A 108 6.04 11.39 -9.43
N ALA A 109 6.91 10.58 -8.82
CA ALA A 109 7.35 10.68 -7.43
C ALA A 109 8.88 10.81 -7.34
N ASP A 110 9.38 11.18 -6.16
CA ASP A 110 10.81 11.20 -5.83
C ASP A 110 11.01 10.59 -4.42
N PHE A 111 12.16 10.76 -3.82
CA PHE A 111 12.52 10.22 -2.51
C PHE A 111 11.70 10.81 -1.35
N GLU A 112 11.11 11.97 -1.53
CA GLU A 112 10.24 12.62 -0.52
C GLU A 112 8.97 11.81 -0.20
N GLU A 113 8.47 11.04 -1.18
CA GLU A 113 7.29 10.18 -1.04
C GLU A 113 7.60 8.84 -0.36
N ILE A 114 8.88 8.48 -0.17
CA ILE A 114 9.24 7.21 0.48
C ILE A 114 8.93 7.29 1.97
N VAL A 115 8.07 6.38 2.44
CA VAL A 115 7.67 6.28 3.86
C VAL A 115 8.35 5.13 4.58
N LYS A 116 8.83 4.13 3.85
CA LYS A 116 9.55 2.98 4.41
C LYS A 116 10.68 2.54 3.50
N GLU A 117 11.79 2.17 4.11
CA GLU A 117 12.96 1.58 3.46
C GLU A 117 13.42 0.34 4.24
N THR A 118 13.80 -0.72 3.53
CA THR A 118 14.52 -1.85 4.12
C THR A 118 15.79 -2.09 3.32
N ILE A 119 16.93 -2.11 4.00
CA ILE A 119 18.24 -2.39 3.40
C ILE A 119 18.69 -3.77 3.86
N TYR A 120 18.88 -4.65 2.90
CA TYR A 120 19.51 -5.95 3.10
C TYR A 120 20.97 -5.87 2.65
N THR A 121 21.90 -6.37 3.44
CA THR A 121 23.33 -6.38 3.11
C THR A 121 23.97 -7.71 3.43
N THR A 122 25.01 -8.07 2.72
CA THR A 122 25.88 -9.21 3.07
C THR A 122 27.08 -8.78 3.92
N ASP A 123 27.30 -7.46 4.09
CA ASP A 123 28.39 -6.88 4.88
C ASP A 123 27.92 -5.62 5.61
N MET A 124 27.53 -5.78 6.88
CA MET A 124 27.01 -4.69 7.70
C MET A 124 28.10 -3.64 8.01
N ASP A 125 29.34 -4.06 8.20
CA ASP A 125 30.43 -3.14 8.52
C ASP A 125 30.74 -2.22 7.33
N ALA A 126 30.72 -2.75 6.11
CA ALA A 126 30.86 -1.97 4.89
C ALA A 126 29.67 -1.04 4.67
N LEU A 127 28.44 -1.52 4.93
CA LEU A 127 27.23 -0.70 4.85
C LEU A 127 27.29 0.48 5.83
N LEU A 128 27.65 0.25 7.08
CA LEU A 128 27.75 1.32 8.10
C LEU A 128 28.78 2.38 7.70
N LYS A 129 29.92 2.00 7.13
CA LYS A 129 30.95 2.94 6.63
C LYS A 129 30.43 3.78 5.44
N ALA A 130 29.52 3.25 4.64
CA ALA A 130 28.95 3.93 3.48
C ALA A 130 27.61 4.62 3.79
N SER A 131 27.12 4.57 5.03
CA SER A 131 25.75 4.94 5.39
C SER A 131 25.38 6.40 5.09
N ASP A 132 26.34 7.32 5.20
CA ASP A 132 26.12 8.75 4.91
C ASP A 132 25.74 9.02 3.45
N LEU A 133 26.05 8.08 2.54
CA LEU A 133 25.63 8.15 1.14
C LEU A 133 24.11 8.28 0.98
N ARG A 134 23.32 7.78 1.92
CA ARG A 134 21.86 7.93 1.91
C ARG A 134 21.43 9.40 1.81
N PHE A 135 22.22 10.31 2.38
CA PHE A 135 21.96 11.76 2.33
C PHE A 135 22.25 12.41 0.96
N GLU A 136 22.76 11.67 0.00
CA GLU A 136 22.76 12.08 -1.41
C GLU A 136 21.36 11.97 -2.05
N PHE A 137 20.43 11.25 -1.38
CA PHE A 137 19.10 10.91 -1.87
C PHE A 137 17.99 11.43 -0.96
N TYR A 138 18.17 11.39 0.35
CA TYR A 138 17.18 11.80 1.35
C TYR A 138 17.54 13.14 1.98
N ASP A 139 16.52 13.95 2.20
CA ASP A 139 16.62 15.08 3.11
C ASP A 139 16.74 14.56 4.57
N LYS A 140 17.72 15.06 5.32
CA LYS A 140 17.98 14.66 6.71
C LYS A 140 16.81 14.95 7.67
N GLU A 141 16.00 15.95 7.36
CA GLU A 141 14.86 16.35 8.18
C GLU A 141 13.59 15.51 7.85
N ARG A 142 13.61 14.74 6.74
CA ARG A 142 12.45 13.97 6.24
C ARG A 142 12.84 12.56 5.85
N LEU A 143 13.40 11.81 6.81
CA LEU A 143 13.83 10.43 6.58
C LEU A 143 12.65 9.45 6.68
N PRO A 144 12.61 8.41 5.83
CA PRO A 144 11.64 7.32 5.97
C PRO A 144 11.94 6.47 7.20
N THR A 145 10.95 5.69 7.65
CA THR A 145 11.24 4.59 8.56
C THR A 145 12.18 3.59 7.87
N THR A 146 13.22 3.13 8.55
CA THR A 146 14.21 2.24 7.95
C THR A 146 14.55 1.05 8.83
N SER A 147 14.85 -0.09 8.19
CA SER A 147 15.41 -1.28 8.84
C SER A 147 16.64 -1.76 8.05
N TRP A 148 17.73 -2.07 8.75
CA TRP A 148 18.94 -2.60 8.13
C TRP A 148 19.14 -4.02 8.62
N VAL A 149 19.29 -4.96 7.69
CA VAL A 149 19.33 -6.39 7.98
C VAL A 149 20.52 -7.02 7.28
N GLN A 150 21.38 -7.67 8.04
CA GLN A 150 22.42 -8.50 7.44
C GLN A 150 21.86 -9.86 7.08
N VAL A 151 22.11 -10.29 5.85
CA VAL A 151 21.71 -11.58 5.31
C VAL A 151 22.94 -12.39 4.90
N GLN A 152 22.80 -13.69 4.83
CA GLN A 152 23.91 -14.56 4.43
C GLN A 152 24.27 -14.37 2.95
N ARG A 153 23.29 -14.12 2.08
CA ARG A 153 23.45 -14.02 0.63
C ARG A 153 22.29 -13.27 0.02
N LEU A 154 22.56 -12.51 -1.04
CA LEU A 154 21.57 -11.99 -1.99
C LEU A 154 21.44 -12.90 -3.20
N VAL A 155 20.58 -12.54 -4.17
CA VAL A 155 20.29 -13.37 -5.35
C VAL A 155 21.55 -13.71 -6.16
N ASP A 156 22.45 -12.76 -6.34
CA ASP A 156 23.79 -12.96 -6.89
C ASP A 156 24.83 -12.74 -5.79
N PRO A 157 25.88 -13.58 -5.67
CA PRO A 157 26.90 -13.44 -4.64
C PRO A 157 27.74 -12.17 -4.76
N GLY A 158 27.74 -11.51 -5.91
CA GLY A 158 28.42 -10.23 -6.11
C GLY A 158 27.65 -9.03 -5.61
N PHE A 159 26.33 -9.16 -5.32
CA PHE A 159 25.56 -8.08 -4.71
C PHE A 159 25.85 -8.01 -3.20
N LEU A 160 26.25 -6.82 -2.77
CA LEU A 160 26.53 -6.51 -1.35
C LEU A 160 25.32 -5.88 -0.66
N VAL A 161 24.44 -5.25 -1.43
CA VAL A 161 23.28 -4.52 -0.90
C VAL A 161 22.08 -4.66 -1.83
N GLN A 162 20.89 -4.75 -1.20
CA GLN A 162 19.58 -4.69 -1.84
C GLN A 162 18.68 -3.75 -1.03
N ILE A 163 17.97 -2.86 -1.67
CA ILE A 163 17.12 -1.85 -1.04
C ILE A 163 15.71 -1.97 -1.58
N GLU A 164 14.74 -2.17 -0.70
CA GLU A 164 13.30 -2.09 -1.03
C GLU A 164 12.67 -0.87 -0.36
N VAL A 165 11.68 -0.27 -1.00
CA VAL A 165 10.99 0.89 -0.47
C VAL A 165 9.48 0.82 -0.69
N VAL A 166 8.74 1.55 0.17
CA VAL A 166 7.32 1.85 -0.01
C VAL A 166 7.18 3.36 -0.06
N ALA A 167 6.46 3.86 -1.06
CA ALA A 167 6.16 5.29 -1.22
C ALA A 167 4.66 5.54 -1.24
N GLU A 168 4.24 6.70 -0.71
CA GLU A 168 2.86 7.21 -0.77
C GLU A 168 2.82 8.35 -1.77
N LEU A 169 2.14 8.13 -2.90
CA LEU A 169 2.02 9.11 -3.98
C LEU A 169 1.02 10.24 -3.62
N PRO A 170 1.22 11.47 -4.09
CA PRO A 170 0.37 12.63 -3.81
C PRO A 170 -1.08 12.51 -4.31
#